data_0ea8c84f99b9fbeabe5d9dccd239193f
#
_entry.id   0ea8c84f99b9fbeabe5d9dccd239193f
#
_cell.length_a   1.000
_cell.length_b   1.000
_cell.length_c   1.000
_cell.angle_alpha   90.00
_cell.angle_beta   90.00
_cell.angle_gamma   90.00
#
_symmetry.space_group_name_H-M   'P 1'
#
loop_
_entity.id
_entity.type
_entity.pdbx_description
1 polymer ?
#
loop_
_entity_poly.entity_id
_entity_poly.type
_entity_poly.pdbx_seq_one_letter_code
_entity_poly.pdbx_strand_id
1 'polypeptide(L)'
;MDYQILVLDLDGTLTNSKKEITQPTLEALIEIQEAGKKVVLASGRPTQGVMPLAEQLHLEDYGSYILSFNGGRITDCRTKQAIYNKILPADCIQGVYKTVRKYASQGIDAVSYTHLTLPTK
;
A
#
# COMPACT_ATOMS: atom_id res chain seq x y z
N MET A 1 27.23 7.22 -0.91
CA MET A 1 25.99 7.75 -1.51
C MET A 1 24.99 8.00 -0.41
N ASP A 2 24.37 9.16 -0.39
CA ASP A 2 23.46 9.54 0.69
C ASP A 2 22.00 9.34 0.25
N TYR A 3 21.45 8.20 0.59
CA TYR A 3 20.06 7.87 0.28
C TYR A 3 19.13 8.62 1.23
N GLN A 4 18.07 9.21 0.70
CA GLN A 4 17.08 9.96 1.46
C GLN A 4 15.77 9.21 1.66
N ILE A 5 15.48 8.26 0.77
CA ILE A 5 14.23 7.51 0.76
C ILE A 5 14.55 6.03 0.61
N LEU A 6 13.92 5.21 1.44
CA LEU A 6 13.96 3.76 1.33
C LEU A 6 12.54 3.28 0.99
N VAL A 7 12.39 2.62 -0.15
CA VAL A 7 11.12 2.06 -0.59
C VAL A 7 11.16 0.55 -0.39
N LEU A 8 10.18 0.02 0.29
CA LEU A 8 10.12 -1.41 0.64
C LEU A 8 8.83 -2.04 0.15
N ASP A 9 8.96 -3.17 -0.52
CA ASP A 9 7.84 -4.10 -0.71
C ASP A 9 7.51 -4.79 0.61
N LEU A 10 6.30 -5.29 0.74
CA LEU A 10 5.84 -5.92 1.99
C LEU A 10 6.16 -7.41 2.04
N ASP A 11 5.39 -8.19 1.28
CA ASP A 11 5.44 -9.64 1.40
C ASP A 11 6.76 -10.22 0.92
N GLY A 12 7.48 -10.85 1.83
CA GLY A 12 8.79 -11.44 1.52
C GLY A 12 9.96 -10.44 1.53
N THR A 13 9.72 -9.16 1.82
CA THR A 13 10.75 -8.13 1.93
C THR A 13 10.72 -7.50 3.31
N LEU A 14 9.70 -6.71 3.61
CA LEU A 14 9.52 -6.14 4.95
C LEU A 14 9.09 -7.20 5.96
N THR A 15 8.15 -8.05 5.55
CA THR A 15 7.59 -9.08 6.41
C THR A 15 8.14 -10.46 6.08
N ASN A 16 8.20 -11.31 7.11
CA ASN A 16 8.59 -12.71 6.98
C ASN A 16 7.43 -13.59 6.49
N SER A 17 7.63 -14.90 6.49
CA SER A 17 6.61 -15.86 6.05
C SER A 17 5.35 -15.85 6.92
N LYS A 18 5.44 -15.34 8.13
CA LYS A 18 4.31 -15.17 9.04
C LYS A 18 3.62 -13.82 8.91
N LYS A 19 4.02 -13.03 7.91
CA LYS A 19 3.49 -11.68 7.68
C LYS A 19 3.81 -10.69 8.81
N GLU A 20 4.92 -10.90 9.49
CA GLU A 20 5.34 -10.09 10.63
C GLU A 20 6.65 -9.37 10.32
N ILE A 21 6.80 -8.16 10.85
CA ILE A 21 8.06 -7.42 10.84
C ILE A 21 8.89 -7.95 12.02
N THR A 22 10.10 -8.44 11.73
CA THR A 22 10.98 -8.89 12.82
C THR A 22 11.49 -7.70 13.63
N GLN A 23 11.84 -7.95 14.90
CA GLN A 23 12.30 -6.89 15.80
C GLN A 23 13.54 -6.15 15.26
N PRO A 24 14.60 -6.82 14.75
CA PRO A 24 15.74 -6.10 14.19
C PRO A 24 15.38 -5.22 13.01
N THR A 25 14.48 -5.67 12.14
CA THR A 25 14.02 -4.87 11.00
C THR A 25 13.24 -3.65 11.47
N LEU A 26 12.34 -3.84 12.45
CA LEU A 26 11.56 -2.75 13.02
C LEU A 26 12.47 -1.66 13.59
N GLU A 27 13.44 -2.06 14.40
CA GLU A 27 14.37 -1.12 15.03
C GLU A 27 15.20 -0.36 13.99
N ALA A 28 15.72 -1.06 12.99
CA ALA A 28 16.52 -0.45 11.94
C ALA A 28 15.70 0.60 11.15
N LEU A 29 14.44 0.28 10.83
CA LEU A 29 13.59 1.20 10.08
C LEU A 29 13.17 2.41 10.89
N ILE A 30 13.00 2.26 12.20
CA ILE A 30 12.75 3.41 13.07
C ILE A 30 14.01 4.28 13.16
N GLU A 31 15.16 3.66 13.33
CA GLU A 31 16.44 4.38 13.42
C GLU A 31 16.72 5.25 12.19
N ILE A 32 16.49 4.72 10.98
CA ILE A 32 16.70 5.53 9.77
C ILE A 32 15.70 6.68 9.64
N GLN A 33 14.49 6.51 10.14
CA GLN A 33 13.50 7.59 10.18
C GLN A 33 13.89 8.66 11.20
N GLU A 34 14.44 8.26 12.35
CA GLU A 34 14.99 9.20 13.34
C GLU A 34 16.15 9.99 12.77
N ALA A 35 16.92 9.39 11.86
CA ALA A 35 18.01 10.07 11.16
C ALA A 35 17.50 11.00 10.04
N GLY A 36 16.19 11.18 9.91
CA GLY A 36 15.59 12.09 8.94
C GLY A 36 15.33 11.50 7.57
N LYS A 37 15.51 10.19 7.39
CA LYS A 37 15.22 9.54 6.12
C LYS A 37 13.74 9.14 6.05
N LYS A 38 13.22 8.95 4.84
CA LYS A 38 11.83 8.55 4.64
C LYS A 38 11.74 7.08 4.30
N VAL A 39 10.74 6.43 4.85
CA VAL A 39 10.41 5.04 4.53
C VAL A 39 9.09 5.04 3.75
N VAL A 40 9.07 4.34 2.62
CA VAL A 40 7.87 4.20 1.80
C VAL A 40 7.53 2.72 1.72
N LEU A 41 6.32 2.36 2.10
CA LEU A 41 5.83 1.00 1.94
C LEU A 41 5.08 0.92 0.61
N ALA A 42 5.54 0.06 -0.28
CA ALA A 42 4.98 -0.11 -1.61
C ALA A 42 4.37 -1.49 -1.77
N SER A 43 3.11 -1.57 -2.14
CA SER A 43 2.38 -2.84 -2.20
C SER A 43 1.24 -2.80 -3.21
N GLY A 44 0.88 -3.99 -3.69
CA GLY A 44 -0.37 -4.18 -4.43
C GLY A 44 -1.60 -4.15 -3.54
N ARG A 45 -1.44 -4.21 -2.23
CA ARG A 45 -2.56 -4.20 -1.29
C ARG A 45 -3.29 -2.86 -1.32
N PRO A 46 -4.60 -2.86 -0.95
CA PRO A 46 -5.30 -1.62 -0.63
C PRO A 46 -4.62 -0.89 0.53
N THR A 47 -4.84 0.41 0.64
CA THR A 47 -4.23 1.22 1.71
C THR A 47 -4.49 0.64 3.10
N GLN A 48 -5.72 0.20 3.37
CA GLN A 48 -6.06 -0.39 4.66
C GLN A 48 -5.27 -1.68 4.96
N GLY A 49 -4.85 -2.39 3.94
CA GLY A 49 -4.03 -3.60 4.12
C GLY A 49 -2.57 -3.29 4.46
N VAL A 50 -2.13 -2.07 4.25
CA VAL A 50 -0.78 -1.61 4.55
C VAL A 50 -0.72 -0.87 5.88
N MET A 51 -1.80 -0.23 6.28
CA MET A 51 -1.85 0.63 7.47
C MET A 51 -1.33 -0.03 8.76
N PRO A 52 -1.68 -1.28 9.09
CA PRO A 52 -1.18 -1.88 10.33
C PRO A 52 0.35 -1.95 10.40
N LEU A 53 1.01 -2.20 9.27
CA LEU A 53 2.48 -2.23 9.21
C LEU A 53 3.05 -0.81 9.30
N ALA A 54 2.41 0.15 8.67
CA ALA A 54 2.80 1.56 8.75
C ALA A 54 2.72 2.06 10.20
N GLU A 55 1.71 1.65 10.94
CA GLU A 55 1.55 2.01 12.34
C GLU A 55 2.67 1.42 13.21
N GLN A 56 3.05 0.17 12.97
CA GLN A 56 4.17 -0.45 13.67
C GLN A 56 5.48 0.31 13.46
N LEU A 57 5.67 0.86 12.27
CA LEU A 57 6.87 1.62 11.91
C LEU A 57 6.78 3.10 12.25
N HIS A 58 5.68 3.54 12.84
CA HIS A 58 5.43 4.95 13.18
C HIS A 58 5.56 5.90 11.99
N LEU A 59 5.10 5.48 10.82
CA LEU A 59 5.23 6.30 9.60
C LEU A 59 4.52 7.65 9.70
N GLU A 60 3.44 7.73 10.49
CA GLU A 60 2.73 8.98 10.69
C GLU A 60 3.56 9.99 11.48
N ASP A 61 4.35 9.52 12.44
CA ASP A 61 5.17 10.39 13.29
C ASP A 61 6.35 10.98 12.52
N TYR A 62 6.91 10.20 11.59
CA TYR A 62 8.08 10.61 10.81
C TYR A 62 7.74 11.22 9.46
N GLY A 63 6.45 11.28 9.09
CA GLY A 63 6.04 11.86 7.82
C GLY A 63 6.46 11.04 6.61
N SER A 64 6.33 9.76 6.70
CA SER A 64 6.62 8.80 5.62
C SER A 64 5.36 8.49 4.82
N TYR A 65 5.45 7.58 3.84
CA TYR A 65 4.38 7.41 2.85
C TYR A 65 4.03 5.95 2.60
N ILE A 66 2.81 5.74 2.11
CA ILE A 66 2.34 4.44 1.61
C ILE A 66 2.04 4.58 0.12
N LEU A 67 2.58 3.65 -0.68
CA LEU A 67 2.27 3.47 -2.08
C LEU A 67 1.43 2.19 -2.20
N SER A 68 0.13 2.34 -2.38
CA SER A 68 -0.82 1.22 -2.40
C SER A 68 -1.42 1.03 -3.80
N PHE A 69 -2.20 -0.04 -3.97
CA PHE A 69 -2.86 -0.38 -5.23
C PHE A 69 -1.88 -0.43 -6.41
N ASN A 70 -0.70 -1.06 -6.22
CA ASN A 70 0.35 -1.13 -7.24
C ASN A 70 0.75 0.25 -7.80
N GLY A 71 0.81 1.27 -6.95
CA GLY A 71 1.16 2.62 -7.35
C GLY A 71 -0.02 3.51 -7.73
N GLY A 72 -1.23 2.99 -7.61
CA GLY A 72 -2.43 3.78 -7.91
C GLY A 72 -2.72 4.87 -6.91
N ARG A 73 -2.17 4.74 -5.70
CA ARG A 73 -2.38 5.75 -4.65
C ARG A 73 -1.11 5.96 -3.84
N ILE A 74 -0.80 7.20 -3.54
CA ILE A 74 0.22 7.57 -2.56
C ILE A 74 -0.47 8.30 -1.42
N THR A 75 -0.30 7.78 -0.21
CA THR A 75 -0.88 8.36 0.99
C THR A 75 0.22 8.95 1.87
N ASP A 76 0.04 10.19 2.28
CA ASP A 76 0.87 10.82 3.31
C ASP A 76 0.41 10.27 4.66
N CYS A 77 1.29 9.58 5.36
CA CYS A 77 0.91 8.94 6.62
C CYS A 77 0.65 9.96 7.74
N ARG A 78 1.24 11.15 7.67
CA ARG A 78 1.03 12.18 8.68
C ARG A 78 -0.37 12.79 8.59
N THR A 79 -0.81 13.12 7.38
CA THR A 79 -2.12 13.71 7.16
C THR A 79 -3.20 12.67 6.91
N LYS A 80 -2.79 11.45 6.58
CA LYS A 80 -3.66 10.34 6.16
C LYS A 80 -4.45 10.63 4.89
N GLN A 81 -3.97 11.58 4.10
CA GLN A 81 -4.59 11.98 2.85
C GLN A 81 -3.81 11.47 1.66
N ALA A 82 -4.53 11.13 0.61
CA ALA A 82 -3.90 10.77 -0.66
C ALA A 82 -3.33 12.02 -1.33
N ILE A 83 -2.03 11.99 -1.62
CA ILE A 83 -1.37 13.06 -2.38
C ILE A 83 -1.32 12.73 -3.87
N TYR A 84 -1.57 11.48 -4.22
CA TYR A 84 -1.73 11.01 -5.59
C TYR A 84 -2.77 9.91 -5.58
N ASN A 85 -3.69 9.94 -6.54
CA ASN A 85 -4.74 8.95 -6.63
C ASN A 85 -5.17 8.78 -8.09
N LYS A 86 -4.76 7.66 -8.69
CA LYS A 86 -5.13 7.31 -10.06
C LYS A 86 -6.14 6.18 -10.00
N ILE A 87 -7.37 6.48 -10.33
CA ILE A 87 -8.46 5.49 -10.33
C ILE A 87 -8.77 5.07 -11.74
N LEU A 88 -9.40 3.91 -11.87
CA LEU A 88 -9.91 3.44 -13.14
C LEU A 88 -11.06 4.34 -13.56
N PRO A 89 -11.09 4.85 -14.81
CA PRO A 89 -12.23 5.63 -15.27
C PRO A 89 -13.54 4.84 -15.16
N ALA A 90 -14.59 5.51 -14.73
CA ALA A 90 -15.87 4.85 -14.47
C ALA A 90 -16.46 4.17 -15.72
N ASP A 91 -16.22 4.74 -16.89
CA ASP A 91 -16.70 4.19 -18.14
C ASP A 91 -16.00 2.89 -18.56
N CYS A 92 -14.84 2.59 -17.97
CA CYS A 92 -14.11 1.33 -18.21
C CYS A 92 -14.60 0.18 -17.35
N ILE A 93 -15.28 0.46 -16.26
CA ILE A 93 -15.61 -0.54 -15.23
C ILE A 93 -16.46 -1.66 -15.80
N GLN A 94 -17.50 -1.31 -16.55
CA GLN A 94 -18.40 -2.29 -17.13
C GLN A 94 -17.71 -3.21 -18.14
N GLY A 95 -16.84 -2.65 -18.96
CA GLY A 95 -16.08 -3.44 -19.93
C GLY A 95 -15.15 -4.44 -19.26
N VAL A 96 -14.46 -3.99 -18.23
CA VAL A 96 -13.58 -4.88 -17.42
C VAL A 96 -14.40 -5.98 -16.77
N TYR A 97 -15.53 -5.63 -16.17
CA TYR A 97 -16.39 -6.59 -15.49
C TYR A 97 -16.94 -7.65 -16.45
N LYS A 98 -17.40 -7.23 -17.63
CA LYS A 98 -17.88 -8.16 -18.65
C LYS A 98 -16.77 -9.12 -19.11
N THR A 99 -15.57 -8.60 -19.29
CA THR A 99 -14.43 -9.42 -19.70
C THR A 99 -14.11 -10.47 -18.65
N VAL A 100 -14.07 -10.08 -17.39
CA VAL A 100 -13.80 -11.02 -16.29
C VAL A 100 -14.87 -12.10 -16.22
N ARG A 101 -16.13 -11.74 -16.32
CA ARG A 101 -17.23 -12.70 -16.29
C ARG A 101 -17.15 -13.70 -17.44
N LYS A 102 -16.68 -13.28 -18.59
CA LYS A 102 -16.49 -14.15 -19.75
C LYS A 102 -15.52 -15.31 -19.46
N TYR A 103 -14.53 -15.04 -18.63
CA TYR A 103 -13.50 -16.04 -18.31
C TYR A 103 -13.65 -16.66 -16.92
N ALA A 104 -14.72 -16.37 -16.22
CA ALA A 104 -14.93 -16.88 -14.85
C ALA A 104 -14.95 -18.41 -14.79
N SER A 105 -15.50 -19.07 -15.81
CA SER A 105 -15.51 -20.54 -15.88
C SER A 105 -14.12 -21.15 -16.02
N GLN A 106 -13.13 -20.34 -16.38
CA GLN A 106 -11.73 -20.78 -16.49
C GLN A 106 -10.91 -20.49 -15.23
N GLY A 107 -11.56 -20.11 -14.13
CA GLY A 107 -10.90 -19.79 -12.88
C GLY A 107 -10.28 -18.41 -12.82
N ILE A 108 -10.58 -17.55 -13.79
CA ILE A 108 -10.08 -16.18 -13.81
C ILE A 108 -11.07 -15.29 -13.04
N ASP A 109 -10.55 -14.53 -12.11
CA ASP A 109 -11.34 -13.69 -11.25
C ASP A 109 -10.72 -12.29 -11.16
N ALA A 110 -11.51 -11.33 -10.70
CA ALA A 110 -11.04 -9.98 -10.45
C ALA A 110 -11.50 -9.52 -9.08
N VAL A 111 -10.61 -8.85 -8.38
CA VAL A 111 -10.92 -8.21 -7.12
C VAL A 111 -10.99 -6.72 -7.36
N SER A 112 -12.09 -6.12 -6.96
CA SER A 112 -12.26 -4.67 -7.03
C SER A 112 -12.26 -4.07 -5.63
N TYR A 113 -11.65 -2.90 -5.51
CA TYR A 113 -11.63 -2.15 -4.27
C TYR A 113 -12.26 -0.80 -4.49
N THR A 114 -13.16 -0.43 -3.61
CA THR A 114 -13.61 0.95 -3.51
C THR A 114 -12.90 1.56 -2.31
N HIS A 115 -12.17 2.62 -2.55
CA HIS A 115 -11.45 3.32 -1.48
C HIS A 115 -12.19 4.55 -1.02
N LEU A 116 -13.42 4.65 -1.39
CA LEU A 116 -14.32 5.65 -0.86
C LEU A 116 -14.99 5.08 0.38
N THR A 117 -15.41 5.97 1.22
CA THR A 117 -16.15 5.62 2.41
C THR A 117 -17.57 5.20 2.10
N LEU A 118 -17.86 4.97 0.84
CA LEU A 118 -19.18 4.55 0.44
C LEU A 118 -19.51 3.20 1.00
N PRO A 119 -20.70 3.02 1.52
CA PRO A 119 -21.16 1.69 1.83
C PRO A 119 -21.26 0.95 0.50
N THR A 120 -20.64 -0.15 0.45
CA THR A 120 -20.66 -0.97 -0.72
C THR A 120 -21.87 -1.85 -0.73
N LYS A 121 -22.74 -1.44 0.00
CA LYS A 121 -23.98 -2.02 0.09
C LYS A 121 -24.07 -3.36 0.21
#